data_273919c02d02c54b1769f8c5c3a4a7b9
#
_entry.id   273919c02d02c54b1769f8c5c3a4a7b9
#
_cell.length_a   1.000
_cell.length_b   1.000
_cell.length_c   1.000
_cell.angle_alpha   90.00
_cell.angle_beta   90.00
_cell.angle_gamma   90.00
#
_symmetry.space_group_name_H-M   'P 1'
#
loop_
_entity.id
_entity.type
_entity.pdbx_description
1 polymer ?
#
loop_
_entity_poly.entity_id
_entity_poly.type
_entity_poly.pdbx_seq_one_letter_code
_entity_poly.pdbx_strand_id
1 'polypeptide(L)'
;MNRLFSGPFSTHSQRVAAWERAERIPGCDKAVWRCDADGRVIRWDDYGDRFSQYGWLIHADPKAHWLAKALGVAAAAPLHWRSEHIAA
;
A
#
# COMPACT_ATOMS: atom_id res chain seq x y z
N MET A 1 15.12 12.33 -2.42
CA MET A 1 13.78 12.61 -2.32
C MET A 1 12.93 11.43 -2.19
N ASN A 2 12.72 10.99 -1.03
CA ASN A 2 12.07 9.75 -0.81
C ASN A 2 10.73 9.86 -0.17
N ARG A 3 10.15 11.05 -0.24
CA ARG A 3 8.83 11.20 0.27
C ARG A 3 7.80 10.79 -0.70
N LEU A 4 8.21 10.33 -1.88
CA LEU A 4 7.28 10.00 -2.94
C LEU A 4 6.30 8.91 -2.56
N PHE A 5 6.65 8.08 -1.59
CA PHE A 5 5.83 6.96 -1.24
C PHE A 5 5.02 7.16 0.02
N SER A 6 5.00 8.38 0.56
CA SER A 6 4.24 8.58 1.78
C SER A 6 3.01 9.40 1.52
N GLY A 7 1.92 8.98 2.15
CA GLY A 7 0.70 9.72 2.25
C GLY A 7 -0.05 9.90 0.95
N PRO A 8 -1.03 10.80 0.96
CA PRO A 8 -1.94 10.97 -0.16
C PRO A 8 -1.38 11.75 -1.34
N PHE A 9 -0.13 12.22 -1.24
CA PHE A 9 0.46 13.02 -2.31
C PHE A 9 1.21 12.21 -3.36
N SER A 10 1.15 10.89 -3.27
CA SER A 10 1.80 10.04 -4.24
C SER A 10 1.07 10.11 -5.59
N THR A 11 1.81 9.84 -6.66
CA THR A 11 1.25 9.86 -8.00
C THR A 11 0.37 8.64 -8.24
N HIS A 12 -0.45 8.71 -9.29
CA HIS A 12 -1.29 7.59 -9.67
C HIS A 12 -0.48 6.33 -9.95
N SER A 13 0.63 6.46 -10.68
CA SER A 13 1.45 5.29 -11.00
C SER A 13 2.08 4.67 -9.76
N GLN A 14 2.43 5.49 -8.77
CA GLN A 14 2.93 4.98 -7.50
C GLN A 14 1.85 4.20 -6.76
N ARG A 15 0.61 4.69 -6.79
CA ARG A 15 -0.51 3.97 -6.18
C ARG A 15 -0.78 2.65 -6.87
N VAL A 16 -0.75 2.65 -8.20
CA VAL A 16 -0.97 1.42 -8.96
C VAL A 16 0.12 0.40 -8.62
N ALA A 17 1.38 0.83 -8.57
CA ALA A 17 2.48 -0.06 -8.26
C ALA A 17 2.33 -0.68 -6.87
N ALA A 18 1.95 0.13 -5.88
CA ALA A 18 1.73 -0.37 -4.53
C ALA A 18 0.54 -1.33 -4.49
N TRP A 19 -0.54 -0.97 -5.17
CA TRP A 19 -1.74 -1.81 -5.23
C TRP A 19 -1.45 -3.19 -5.80
N GLU A 20 -0.63 -3.24 -6.85
CA GLU A 20 -0.28 -4.51 -7.47
C GLU A 20 0.49 -5.43 -6.55
N ARG A 21 1.08 -4.89 -5.50
CA ARG A 21 1.79 -5.69 -4.50
C ARG A 21 0.87 -6.19 -3.40
N ALA A 22 -0.36 -5.70 -3.35
CA ALA A 22 -1.31 -6.14 -2.34
C ALA A 22 -1.85 -7.52 -2.68
N GLU A 23 -2.23 -8.25 -1.64
CA GLU A 23 -2.77 -9.57 -1.82
C GLU A 23 -4.21 -9.51 -2.33
N ARG A 24 -4.50 -10.35 -3.30
CA ARG A 24 -5.85 -10.42 -3.86
C ARG A 24 -6.75 -11.22 -2.94
N ILE A 25 -8.03 -10.85 -2.93
CA ILE A 25 -9.04 -11.55 -2.14
C ILE A 25 -9.81 -12.46 -3.09
N PRO A 26 -9.79 -13.78 -2.88
CA PRO A 26 -10.53 -14.69 -3.76
C PRO A 26 -12.01 -14.33 -3.82
N GLY A 27 -12.54 -14.31 -5.04
CA GLY A 27 -13.95 -13.97 -5.25
C GLY A 27 -14.27 -12.49 -5.29
N CYS A 28 -13.29 -11.63 -5.06
CA CYS A 28 -13.48 -10.18 -5.11
C CYS A 28 -12.78 -9.58 -6.30
N ASP A 29 -13.29 -8.42 -6.74
CA ASP A 29 -12.70 -7.70 -7.86
C ASP A 29 -11.35 -7.14 -7.44
N LYS A 30 -10.27 -7.62 -8.06
CA LYS A 30 -8.92 -7.22 -7.72
C LYS A 30 -8.62 -5.75 -7.99
N ALA A 31 -9.45 -5.10 -8.78
CA ALA A 31 -9.30 -3.67 -9.05
C ALA A 31 -9.92 -2.81 -7.95
N VAL A 32 -10.74 -3.39 -7.10
CA VAL A 32 -11.46 -2.68 -6.06
C VAL A 32 -11.00 -3.08 -4.66
N TRP A 33 -10.80 -4.38 -4.43
CA TRP A 33 -10.53 -4.93 -3.10
C TRP A 33 -9.23 -5.71 -3.07
N ARG A 34 -8.41 -5.44 -2.06
CA ARG A 34 -7.20 -6.22 -1.78
C ARG A 34 -6.97 -6.23 -0.27
N CYS A 35 -5.91 -6.92 0.15
CA CYS A 35 -5.48 -6.91 1.55
C CYS A 35 -4.06 -6.38 1.64
N ASP A 36 -3.76 -5.70 2.74
CA ASP A 36 -2.37 -5.35 3.04
C ASP A 36 -1.64 -6.56 3.65
N ALA A 37 -0.37 -6.37 4.01
CA ALA A 37 0.45 -7.46 4.53
C ALA A 37 -0.06 -8.02 5.86
N ASP A 38 -0.84 -7.23 6.59
CA ASP A 38 -1.42 -7.66 7.87
C ASP A 38 -2.79 -8.30 7.69
N GLY A 39 -3.25 -8.44 6.45
CA GLY A 39 -4.54 -9.07 6.17
C GLY A 39 -5.73 -8.12 6.28
N ARG A 40 -5.51 -6.83 6.45
CA ARG A 40 -6.60 -5.87 6.50
C ARG A 40 -7.07 -5.51 5.11
N VAL A 41 -8.38 -5.51 4.92
CA VAL A 41 -8.98 -5.20 3.62
C VAL A 41 -8.80 -3.72 3.31
N ILE A 42 -8.37 -3.44 2.09
CA ILE A 42 -8.23 -2.09 1.58
C ILE A 42 -9.06 -1.96 0.30
N ARG A 43 -9.52 -0.75 0.04
CA ARG A 43 -10.32 -0.45 -1.13
C ARG A 43 -9.62 0.61 -1.97
N TRP A 44 -9.54 0.38 -3.27
CA TRP A 44 -8.81 1.27 -4.16
C TRP A 44 -9.23 2.74 -4.01
N ASP A 45 -10.55 2.99 -3.98
CA ASP A 45 -11.06 4.35 -3.92
C ASP A 45 -10.85 5.05 -2.58
N ASP A 46 -10.47 4.31 -1.56
CA ASP A 46 -10.31 4.87 -0.22
C ASP A 46 -8.86 5.23 0.11
N TYR A 47 -8.04 5.42 -0.92
CA TYR A 47 -6.67 5.84 -0.73
C TYR A 47 -6.62 7.18 0.02
N GLY A 48 -5.87 7.21 1.11
CA GLY A 48 -5.69 8.41 1.91
C GLY A 48 -6.85 8.74 2.85
N ASP A 49 -7.89 7.93 2.86
CA ASP A 49 -9.07 8.18 3.69
C ASP A 49 -8.94 7.46 5.04
N ARG A 50 -8.57 8.22 6.06
CA ARG A 50 -8.40 7.67 7.41
C ARG A 50 -9.72 7.40 8.12
N PHE A 51 -10.81 7.89 7.58
CA PHE A 51 -12.11 7.69 8.18
C PHE A 51 -12.83 6.47 7.61
N SER A 52 -12.32 5.93 6.51
CA SER A 52 -12.87 4.70 5.94
C SER A 52 -12.28 3.49 6.63
N GLN A 53 -13.08 2.47 6.85
CA GLN A 53 -12.57 1.21 7.37
C GLN A 53 -11.72 0.46 6.35
N TYR A 54 -11.64 0.96 5.11
CA TYR A 54 -10.85 0.36 4.03
C TYR A 54 -9.78 1.31 3.52
N GLY A 55 -9.51 2.37 4.25
CA GLY A 55 -8.52 3.37 3.84
C GLY A 55 -7.10 2.82 3.87
N TRP A 56 -6.26 3.32 2.96
CA TRP A 56 -4.91 2.82 2.84
C TRP A 56 -3.95 3.92 2.39
N LEU A 57 -2.68 3.64 2.57
CA LEU A 57 -1.58 4.54 2.23
C LEU A 57 -0.51 3.73 1.52
N ILE A 58 0.43 4.42 0.91
CA ILE A 58 1.65 3.80 0.41
C ILE A 58 2.72 3.91 1.48
N HIS A 59 3.41 2.83 1.71
CA HIS A 59 4.39 2.72 2.76
C HIS A 59 5.62 1.99 2.23
N ALA A 60 6.80 2.45 2.58
CA ALA A 60 8.04 1.75 2.21
C ALA A 60 8.16 0.50 3.09
N ASP A 61 8.29 -0.65 2.44
CA ASP A 61 8.41 -1.92 3.15
C ASP A 61 9.86 -2.07 3.65
N PRO A 62 10.11 -1.97 4.95
CA PRO A 62 11.48 -2.07 5.45
C PRO A 62 12.11 -3.44 5.22
N LYS A 63 11.30 -4.47 5.09
CA LYS A 63 11.84 -5.81 4.85
C LYS A 63 12.36 -5.98 3.44
N ALA A 64 11.75 -5.29 2.48
CA ALA A 64 12.13 -5.42 1.08
C ALA A 64 12.99 -4.26 0.60
N HIS A 65 13.20 -3.26 1.44
CA HIS A 65 13.84 -2.03 1.01
C HIS A 65 15.25 -2.25 0.45
N TRP A 66 16.09 -2.98 1.16
CA TRP A 66 17.46 -3.17 0.72
C TRP A 66 17.53 -3.98 -0.57
N LEU A 67 16.67 -4.98 -0.71
CA LEU A 67 16.66 -5.81 -1.89
C LEU A 67 16.11 -5.02 -3.09
N ALA A 68 15.05 -4.27 -2.86
CA ALA A 68 14.48 -3.44 -3.91
C ALA A 68 15.47 -2.39 -4.39
N LYS A 69 16.22 -1.81 -3.47
CA LYS A 69 17.23 -0.83 -3.81
C LYS A 69 18.34 -1.44 -4.65
N ALA A 70 18.78 -2.65 -4.28
CA ALA A 70 19.81 -3.35 -5.02
C ALA A 70 19.36 -3.71 -6.42
N LEU A 71 18.08 -3.99 -6.61
CA LEU A 71 17.52 -4.37 -7.90
C LEU A 71 16.98 -3.18 -8.70
N GLY A 72 16.98 -2.00 -8.10
CA GLY A 72 16.49 -0.81 -8.79
C GLY A 72 14.99 -0.74 -8.93
N VAL A 73 14.25 -1.41 -8.05
CA VAL A 73 12.78 -1.39 -8.08
C VAL A 73 12.24 -0.73 -6.82
N ALA A 74 10.99 -0.30 -6.90
CA ALA A 74 10.35 0.36 -5.77
C ALA A 74 10.00 -0.64 -4.67
N ALA A 75 10.21 -0.23 -3.43
CA ALA A 75 9.89 -1.05 -2.27
C ALA A 75 8.57 -0.61 -1.61
N ALA A 76 7.72 0.08 -2.34
CA ALA A 76 6.47 0.58 -1.81
C ALA A 76 5.43 -0.53 -1.73
N ALA A 77 4.64 -0.52 -0.68
CA ALA A 77 3.57 -1.48 -0.48
C ALA A 77 2.35 -0.76 0.08
N PRO A 78 1.14 -1.27 -0.16
CA PRO A 78 -0.04 -0.67 0.42
C PRO A 78 -0.14 -1.05 1.88
N LEU A 79 -0.67 -0.12 2.68
CA LEU A 79 -0.81 -0.33 4.11
C LEU A 79 -2.12 0.28 4.56
N HIS A 80 -2.97 -0.53 5.20
CA HIS A 80 -4.18 -0.02 5.82
C HIS A 80 -3.78 0.94 6.94
N TRP A 81 -4.51 2.04 7.11
CA TRP A 81 -4.12 3.05 8.08
C TRP A 81 -4.05 2.50 9.51
N ARG A 82 -4.84 1.47 9.83
CA ARG A 82 -4.75 0.84 11.15
C ARG A 82 -3.50 0.00 11.32
N SER A 83 -3.00 -0.56 10.23
CA SER A 83 -1.75 -1.32 10.27
C SER A 83 -0.56 -0.41 10.55
N GLU A 84 -0.66 0.84 10.15
CA GLU A 84 0.37 1.83 10.44
C GLU A 84 0.60 1.96 11.95
N HIS A 85 -0.46 1.95 12.73
CA HIS A 85 -0.34 2.03 14.18
C HIS A 85 0.29 0.81 14.79
N ILE A 86 -0.01 -0.35 14.24
CA ILE A 86 0.53 -1.60 14.74
C ILE A 86 2.00 -1.72 14.39
N ALA A 87 2.37 -1.27 13.21
CA ALA A 87 3.74 -1.36 12.73
C ALA A 87 4.68 -0.40 13.46
N ALA A 88 4.14 0.60 14.07
CA ALA A 88 4.94 1.51 14.85
C ALA A 88 5.30 0.87 16.18
#